data_aef68539ea8cf1a2fccb19fab04b1454
#
_entry.id   aef68539ea8cf1a2fccb19fab04b1454
#
_cell.length_a   1.000
_cell.length_b   1.000
_cell.length_c   1.000
_cell.angle_alpha   90.00
_cell.angle_beta   90.00
_cell.angle_gamma   90.00
#
_symmetry.space_group_name_H-M   'P 1'
#
loop_
_entity.id
_entity.type
_entity.pdbx_description
1 polymer ?
#
loop_
_entity_poly.entity_id
_entity_poly.type
_entity_poly.pdbx_seq_one_letter_code
_entity_poly.pdbx_strand_id
1 'polypeptide(L)'
;MEGYATSNYAGVSGINYNPASTVDTRIKLDINFFTLSTTIDNNFLGLTTNFPNPMDTFLLEKSVLNNDGTNKNIYLNADILGPSFLFTIDETKSIGFTSQFRTLSNFTNISEGFANLFYTNLEDNRLTGLPITTENSNISNVMWSEFGVVYGQEIFKKNHSWLSFGIKPKITQGIQAAGINIKNLYTELNNDSTVLVNGQDVEYFTSQNLYETWKSNIAKFNGLGFGVDLGF
;
A
#
# COMPACT_ATOMS: atom_id res chain seq x y z
N MET A 1 -0.62 -12.31 0.28
CA MET A 1 0.76 -12.83 0.09
C MET A 1 1.48 -13.24 1.39
N GLU A 2 1.01 -12.79 2.53
CA GLU A 2 1.68 -13.08 3.82
C GLU A 2 1.92 -14.58 4.06
N GLY A 3 0.94 -15.45 3.80
CA GLY A 3 1.12 -16.89 3.96
C GLY A 3 2.16 -17.54 3.04
N TYR A 4 2.39 -16.99 1.86
CA TYR A 4 3.44 -17.46 0.95
C TYR A 4 4.82 -16.93 1.38
N ALA A 5 4.90 -15.68 1.77
CA ALA A 5 6.16 -15.03 2.17
C ALA A 5 6.79 -15.62 3.43
N THR A 6 6.00 -16.31 4.25
CA THR A 6 6.47 -17.03 5.46
C THR A 6 6.75 -18.51 5.22
N SER A 7 6.62 -19.01 4.00
CA SER A 7 6.90 -20.39 3.64
C SER A 7 8.38 -20.60 3.30
N ASN A 8 8.87 -21.84 3.46
CA ASN A 8 10.26 -22.22 3.08
C ASN A 8 10.50 -22.16 1.56
N TYR A 9 9.50 -21.81 0.77
CA TYR A 9 9.58 -21.61 -0.67
C TYR A 9 9.35 -20.15 -1.07
N ALA A 10 9.33 -19.24 -0.10
CA ALA A 10 9.09 -17.82 -0.34
C ALA A 10 10.15 -17.15 -1.21
N GLY A 11 11.39 -17.69 -1.18
CA GLY A 11 12.49 -17.18 -2.00
C GLY A 11 12.67 -15.66 -1.85
N VAL A 12 12.72 -14.97 -2.98
CA VAL A 12 12.85 -13.50 -3.06
C VAL A 12 11.72 -12.78 -2.33
N SER A 13 10.50 -13.32 -2.36
CA SER A 13 9.34 -12.69 -1.71
C SER A 13 9.44 -12.64 -0.18
N GLY A 14 10.17 -13.58 0.42
CA GLY A 14 10.40 -13.64 1.88
C GLY A 14 11.36 -12.57 2.39
N ILE A 15 12.26 -12.08 1.54
CA ILE A 15 13.32 -11.12 1.92
C ILE A 15 12.76 -9.85 2.55
N ASN A 16 11.63 -9.37 2.04
CA ASN A 16 11.01 -8.12 2.50
C ASN A 16 10.36 -8.25 3.88
N TYR A 17 10.07 -9.47 4.34
CA TYR A 17 9.51 -9.73 5.66
C TYR A 17 10.59 -10.05 6.68
N ASN A 18 11.56 -10.87 6.29
CA ASN A 18 12.69 -11.24 7.15
C ASN A 18 13.93 -11.53 6.28
N PRO A 19 14.98 -10.69 6.33
CA PRO A 19 16.21 -10.94 5.61
C PRO A 19 16.89 -12.27 5.96
N ALA A 20 16.66 -12.82 7.16
CA ALA A 20 17.22 -14.10 7.56
C ALA A 20 16.59 -15.30 6.86
N SER A 21 15.36 -15.15 6.32
CA SER A 21 14.68 -16.22 5.58
C SER A 21 15.38 -16.61 4.27
N THR A 22 16.33 -15.80 3.81
CA THR A 22 17.13 -16.08 2.61
C THR A 22 17.97 -17.34 2.71
N VAL A 23 18.32 -17.77 3.92
CA VAL A 23 19.16 -18.96 4.14
C VAL A 23 18.34 -20.24 4.22
N ASP A 24 17.05 -20.14 4.56
CA ASP A 24 16.15 -21.29 4.68
C ASP A 24 15.53 -21.70 3.33
N THR A 25 15.94 -21.06 2.26
CA THR A 25 15.44 -21.40 0.92
C THR A 25 16.06 -22.68 0.41
N ARG A 26 15.22 -23.59 -0.09
CA ARG A 26 15.66 -24.83 -0.74
C ARG A 26 16.03 -24.65 -2.21
N ILE A 27 15.93 -23.41 -2.70
CA ILE A 27 16.14 -23.05 -4.12
C ILE A 27 17.52 -22.42 -4.26
N LYS A 28 18.35 -22.94 -5.15
CA LYS A 28 19.70 -22.42 -5.37
C LYS A 28 19.70 -21.05 -6.04
N LEU A 29 18.74 -20.80 -6.93
CA LEU A 29 18.55 -19.53 -7.61
C LEU A 29 17.06 -19.29 -7.76
N ASP A 30 16.59 -18.18 -7.20
CA ASP A 30 15.22 -17.68 -7.40
C ASP A 30 15.28 -16.33 -8.07
N ILE A 31 14.47 -16.14 -9.11
CA ILE A 31 14.38 -14.90 -9.88
C ILE A 31 12.93 -14.47 -9.95
N ASN A 32 12.65 -13.30 -9.44
CA ASN A 32 11.34 -12.65 -9.62
C ASN A 32 11.46 -11.58 -10.71
N PHE A 33 10.56 -11.60 -11.67
CA PHE A 33 10.46 -10.55 -12.67
C PHE A 33 9.47 -9.46 -12.25
N PHE A 34 8.33 -9.89 -11.72
CA PHE A 34 7.27 -8.99 -11.31
C PHE A 34 6.31 -9.67 -10.33
N THR A 35 6.03 -9.00 -9.22
CA THR A 35 5.00 -9.43 -8.27
C THR A 35 4.24 -8.20 -7.78
N LEU A 36 2.92 -8.23 -7.87
CA LEU A 36 2.03 -7.21 -7.32
C LEU A 36 1.42 -7.72 -6.03
N SER A 37 1.49 -6.91 -4.99
CA SER A 37 0.80 -7.12 -3.73
C SER A 37 0.00 -5.88 -3.38
N THR A 38 -1.26 -6.06 -3.04
CA THR A 38 -2.14 -4.97 -2.61
C THR A 38 -2.84 -5.36 -1.32
N THR A 39 -2.82 -4.45 -0.36
CA THR A 39 -3.54 -4.58 0.91
C THR A 39 -4.46 -3.39 1.05
N ILE A 40 -5.72 -3.66 1.35
CA ILE A 40 -6.75 -2.65 1.62
C ILE A 40 -7.30 -2.94 3.00
N ASP A 41 -7.19 -1.96 3.88
CA ASP A 41 -7.84 -1.95 5.19
C ASP A 41 -8.82 -0.79 5.25
N ASN A 42 -10.05 -1.04 5.67
CA ASN A 42 -11.08 -0.01 5.71
C ASN A 42 -12.22 -0.38 6.67
N ASN A 43 -12.95 0.64 7.15
CA ASN A 43 -14.17 0.49 7.93
C ASN A 43 -15.44 0.92 7.17
N PHE A 44 -15.35 1.12 5.84
CA PHE A 44 -16.45 1.62 5.01
C PHE A 44 -17.07 0.53 4.13
N LEU A 45 -16.25 -0.28 3.44
CA LEU A 45 -16.70 -1.29 2.50
C LEU A 45 -16.54 -2.69 3.10
N GLY A 46 -17.62 -3.42 3.18
CA GLY A 46 -17.63 -4.85 3.44
C GLY A 46 -17.88 -5.63 2.15
N LEU A 47 -17.29 -6.81 2.04
CA LEU A 47 -17.58 -7.74 0.95
C LEU A 47 -18.47 -8.85 1.47
N THR A 48 -19.64 -9.03 0.87
CA THR A 48 -20.47 -10.22 1.14
C THR A 48 -19.95 -11.38 0.31
N THR A 49 -19.26 -12.30 0.95
CA THR A 49 -18.83 -13.54 0.31
C THR A 49 -19.88 -14.62 0.48
N ASN A 50 -20.63 -14.93 -0.57
CA ASN A 50 -21.26 -16.24 -0.68
C ASN A 50 -20.21 -17.16 -1.31
N PHE A 51 -19.43 -17.89 -0.47
CA PHE A 51 -18.65 -19.00 -1.00
C PHE A 51 -19.59 -19.91 -1.81
N PRO A 52 -19.36 -20.16 -3.13
CA PRO A 52 -18.17 -20.89 -3.57
C PRO A 52 -17.34 -20.24 -4.70
N ASN A 53 -17.58 -19.01 -5.11
CA ASN A 53 -16.82 -18.39 -6.22
C ASN A 53 -15.99 -17.18 -5.76
N PRO A 54 -14.71 -17.37 -5.42
CA PRO A 54 -13.85 -16.25 -5.00
C PRO A 54 -13.61 -15.20 -6.10
N MET A 55 -13.85 -15.50 -7.37
CA MET A 55 -13.75 -14.53 -8.48
C MET A 55 -14.92 -13.53 -8.50
N ASP A 56 -16.08 -13.90 -8.00
CA ASP A 56 -17.23 -12.99 -7.88
C ASP A 56 -17.05 -11.94 -6.76
N THR A 57 -16.05 -12.10 -5.91
CA THR A 57 -15.80 -11.25 -4.73
C THR A 57 -15.14 -9.93 -5.10
N PHE A 58 -14.57 -9.82 -6.30
CA PHE A 58 -13.90 -8.61 -6.79
C PHE A 58 -14.83 -7.59 -7.45
N LEU A 59 -16.10 -7.89 -7.59
CA LEU A 59 -17.06 -6.96 -8.18
C LEU A 59 -17.61 -6.03 -7.10
N LEU A 60 -17.38 -4.73 -7.27
CA LEU A 60 -17.90 -3.65 -6.41
C LEU A 60 -19.44 -3.72 -6.24
N GLU A 61 -20.14 -4.36 -7.16
CA GLU A 61 -21.58 -4.60 -7.12
C GLU A 61 -22.06 -5.45 -5.92
N LYS A 62 -21.15 -6.20 -5.26
CA LYS A 62 -21.46 -7.00 -4.08
C LYS A 62 -20.91 -6.39 -2.78
N SER A 63 -20.46 -5.16 -2.82
CA SER A 63 -20.03 -4.47 -1.61
C SER A 63 -21.22 -4.01 -0.77
N VAL A 64 -21.10 -4.17 0.52
CA VAL A 64 -22.04 -3.64 1.51
C VAL A 64 -21.39 -2.45 2.18
N LEU A 65 -22.09 -1.33 2.18
CA LEU A 65 -21.66 -0.13 2.87
C LEU A 65 -21.89 -0.28 4.37
N ASN A 66 -20.88 0.02 5.15
CA ASN A 66 -21.01 0.13 6.60
C ASN A 66 -21.41 1.57 6.95
N ASN A 67 -22.72 1.80 7.09
CA ASN A 67 -23.31 3.08 7.47
C ASN A 67 -23.65 3.06 8.97
N ASP A 68 -22.63 3.16 9.82
CA ASP A 68 -22.73 3.11 11.27
C ASP A 68 -22.67 4.50 11.94
N GLY A 69 -22.71 5.58 11.15
CA GLY A 69 -22.60 6.96 11.61
C GLY A 69 -21.19 7.39 12.02
N THR A 70 -20.19 6.52 11.87
CA THR A 70 -18.81 6.85 12.21
C THR A 70 -18.03 7.36 11.00
N ASN A 71 -16.97 8.13 11.25
CA ASN A 71 -16.07 8.56 10.19
C ASN A 71 -15.32 7.36 9.57
N LYS A 72 -15.10 7.45 8.26
CA LYS A 72 -14.54 6.37 7.45
C LYS A 72 -13.04 6.55 7.28
N ASN A 73 -12.35 5.42 7.32
CA ASN A 73 -10.91 5.33 7.09
C ASN A 73 -10.65 4.25 6.05
N ILE A 74 -9.76 4.56 5.10
CA ILE A 74 -9.32 3.62 4.07
C ILE A 74 -7.81 3.71 3.97
N TYR A 75 -7.12 2.59 4.10
CA TYR A 75 -5.68 2.46 3.95
C TYR A 75 -5.41 1.53 2.77
N LEU A 76 -4.72 2.03 1.78
CA LEU A 76 -4.32 1.29 0.60
C LEU A 76 -2.80 1.22 0.55
N ASN A 77 -2.27 0.01 0.56
CA ASN A 77 -0.86 -0.25 0.31
C ASN A 77 -0.73 -1.11 -0.95
N ALA A 78 0.06 -0.66 -1.91
CA ALA A 78 0.39 -1.45 -3.08
C ALA A 78 1.90 -1.49 -3.28
N ASP A 79 2.41 -2.72 -3.41
CA ASP A 79 3.82 -3.02 -3.59
C ASP A 79 4.02 -3.76 -4.90
N ILE A 80 4.94 -3.29 -5.70
CA ILE A 80 5.41 -3.95 -6.92
C ILE A 80 6.84 -4.39 -6.67
N LEU A 81 7.06 -5.69 -6.49
CA LEU A 81 8.40 -6.26 -6.50
C LEU A 81 8.82 -6.44 -7.96
N GLY A 82 9.80 -5.68 -8.38
CA GLY A 82 10.39 -5.70 -9.72
C GLY A 82 11.45 -6.79 -9.88
N PRO A 83 12.32 -6.67 -10.89
CA PRO A 83 13.39 -7.64 -11.11
C PRO A 83 14.25 -7.79 -9.88
N SER A 84 14.26 -8.99 -9.32
CA SER A 84 14.92 -9.33 -8.06
C SER A 84 15.43 -10.75 -8.12
N PHE A 85 16.48 -11.07 -7.39
CA PHE A 85 17.01 -12.43 -7.33
C PHE A 85 17.54 -12.78 -5.96
N LEU A 86 17.55 -14.06 -5.67
CA LEU A 86 18.17 -14.68 -4.52
C LEU A 86 19.07 -15.84 -4.99
N PHE A 87 20.30 -15.87 -4.56
CA PHE A 87 21.27 -16.90 -4.88
C PHE A 87 21.84 -17.51 -3.60
N THR A 88 21.72 -18.81 -3.46
CA THR A 88 22.31 -19.59 -2.37
C THR A 88 23.75 -19.93 -2.73
N ILE A 89 24.70 -19.33 -1.99
CA ILE A 89 26.14 -19.52 -2.20
C ILE A 89 26.54 -20.93 -1.76
N ASP A 90 26.18 -21.28 -0.52
CA ASP A 90 26.39 -22.60 0.06
C ASP A 90 25.23 -22.94 1.01
N GLU A 91 25.31 -24.07 1.73
CA GLU A 91 24.23 -24.52 2.62
C GLU A 91 23.96 -23.56 3.80
N THR A 92 24.83 -22.60 4.04
CA THR A 92 24.78 -21.68 5.18
C THR A 92 24.70 -20.21 4.79
N LYS A 93 24.85 -19.86 3.52
CA LYS A 93 24.96 -18.47 3.06
C LYS A 93 24.17 -18.21 1.79
N SER A 94 23.56 -17.06 1.76
CA SER A 94 22.82 -16.55 0.59
C SER A 94 23.07 -15.07 0.37
N ILE A 95 22.93 -14.65 -0.88
CA ILE A 95 22.97 -13.25 -1.30
C ILE A 95 21.83 -12.98 -2.28
N GLY A 96 21.28 -11.79 -2.24
CA GLY A 96 20.22 -11.40 -3.18
C GLY A 96 20.17 -9.91 -3.42
N PHE A 97 19.36 -9.57 -4.39
CA PHE A 97 19.02 -8.19 -4.75
C PHE A 97 17.52 -8.07 -4.87
N THR A 98 16.98 -6.97 -4.38
CA THR A 98 15.56 -6.62 -4.51
C THR A 98 15.39 -5.25 -5.10
N SER A 99 14.45 -5.11 -6.04
CA SER A 99 13.95 -3.83 -6.50
C SER A 99 12.45 -3.78 -6.24
N GLN A 100 11.97 -2.70 -5.63
CA GLN A 100 10.58 -2.58 -5.20
C GLN A 100 10.07 -1.15 -5.44
N PHE A 101 8.85 -1.06 -5.94
CA PHE A 101 8.09 0.18 -5.97
C PHE A 101 6.93 0.07 -4.99
N ARG A 102 6.73 1.11 -4.19
CA ARG A 102 5.71 1.11 -3.14
C ARG A 102 4.86 2.37 -3.20
N THR A 103 3.59 2.22 -2.95
CA THR A 103 2.67 3.33 -2.75
C THR A 103 1.80 3.09 -1.54
N LEU A 104 1.64 4.13 -0.75
CA LEU A 104 0.79 4.14 0.43
C LEU A 104 -0.20 5.28 0.30
N SER A 105 -1.49 4.97 0.35
CA SER A 105 -2.57 5.97 0.33
C SER A 105 -3.42 5.81 1.57
N ASN A 106 -3.65 6.93 2.25
CA ASN A 106 -4.47 6.98 3.44
C ASN A 106 -5.59 8.00 3.26
N PHE A 107 -6.80 7.58 3.57
CA PHE A 107 -8.00 8.41 3.67
C PHE A 107 -8.47 8.27 5.11
N THR A 108 -8.36 9.32 5.89
CA THR A 108 -8.65 9.25 7.31
C THR A 108 -9.66 10.29 7.74
N ASN A 109 -10.56 9.87 8.62
CA ASN A 109 -11.57 10.71 9.24
C ASN A 109 -12.56 11.33 8.22
N ILE A 110 -12.87 10.62 7.15
CA ILE A 110 -13.84 11.05 6.13
C ILE A 110 -15.26 10.87 6.68
N SER A 111 -16.09 11.91 6.65
CA SER A 111 -17.47 11.77 7.10
C SER A 111 -18.24 10.74 6.26
N GLU A 112 -19.11 9.96 6.91
CA GLU A 112 -19.87 8.90 6.22
C GLU A 112 -20.68 9.43 5.04
N GLY A 113 -21.33 10.59 5.20
CA GLY A 113 -22.08 11.22 4.11
C GLY A 113 -21.19 11.57 2.92
N PHE A 114 -19.99 12.10 3.16
CA PHE A 114 -19.04 12.43 2.11
C PHE A 114 -18.50 11.16 1.41
N ALA A 115 -18.22 10.11 2.17
CA ALA A 115 -17.81 8.82 1.61
C ALA A 115 -18.91 8.20 0.72
N ASN A 116 -20.18 8.28 1.16
CA ASN A 116 -21.32 7.82 0.39
C ASN A 116 -21.52 8.61 -0.92
N LEU A 117 -21.34 9.93 -0.92
CA LEU A 117 -21.40 10.75 -2.14
C LEU A 117 -20.42 10.25 -3.20
N PHE A 118 -19.18 9.95 -2.80
CA PHE A 118 -18.18 9.43 -3.74
C PHE A 118 -18.49 8.01 -4.21
N TYR A 119 -18.94 7.15 -3.32
CA TYR A 119 -19.25 5.76 -3.67
C TYR A 119 -20.42 5.67 -4.66
N THR A 120 -21.41 6.52 -4.53
CA THR A 120 -22.61 6.55 -5.39
C THR A 120 -22.45 7.42 -6.62
N ASN A 121 -21.24 7.91 -6.93
CA ASN A 121 -20.98 8.84 -8.04
C ASN A 121 -21.90 10.08 -8.03
N LEU A 122 -22.24 10.59 -6.84
CA LEU A 122 -23.14 11.73 -6.65
C LEU A 122 -24.60 11.47 -7.07
N GLU A 123 -25.02 10.21 -7.19
CA GLU A 123 -26.37 9.82 -7.65
C GLU A 123 -27.29 9.36 -6.50
N ASP A 124 -26.86 9.49 -5.24
CA ASP A 124 -27.69 9.08 -4.10
C ASP A 124 -28.74 10.12 -3.74
N ASN A 125 -29.96 9.88 -4.23
CA ASN A 125 -31.12 10.76 -3.96
C ASN A 125 -31.41 10.91 -2.45
N ARG A 126 -30.96 10.01 -1.59
CA ARG A 126 -31.15 10.09 -0.13
C ARG A 126 -30.30 11.21 0.50
N LEU A 127 -29.23 11.61 -0.17
CA LEU A 127 -28.33 12.68 0.27
C LEU A 127 -28.68 14.04 -0.34
N THR A 128 -29.65 14.10 -1.27
CA THR A 128 -30.06 15.34 -1.94
C THR A 128 -30.66 16.33 -0.96
N GLY A 129 -30.14 17.54 -0.97
CA GLY A 129 -30.58 18.65 -0.08
C GLY A 129 -30.15 18.47 1.38
N LEU A 130 -29.33 17.43 1.69
CA LEU A 130 -28.82 17.26 3.04
C LEU A 130 -27.42 17.88 3.15
N PRO A 131 -27.20 18.70 4.20
CA PRO A 131 -25.88 19.25 4.49
C PRO A 131 -24.94 18.14 5.00
N ILE A 132 -23.80 17.99 4.34
CA ILE A 132 -22.74 17.05 4.72
C ILE A 132 -21.52 17.84 5.12
N THR A 133 -21.14 17.74 6.39
CA THR A 133 -19.93 18.37 6.90
C THR A 133 -18.85 17.32 7.11
N THR A 134 -17.66 17.62 6.61
CA THR A 134 -16.47 16.80 6.80
C THR A 134 -15.41 17.62 7.50
N GLU A 135 -14.96 17.16 8.67
CA GLU A 135 -14.04 17.89 9.53
C GLU A 135 -12.79 17.08 9.86
N ASN A 136 -11.64 17.77 9.93
CA ASN A 136 -10.36 17.19 10.33
C ASN A 136 -9.98 15.93 9.54
N SER A 137 -10.29 15.92 8.25
CA SER A 137 -10.02 14.80 7.36
C SER A 137 -8.67 14.96 6.68
N ASN A 138 -7.99 13.85 6.46
CA ASN A 138 -6.73 13.81 5.73
C ASN A 138 -6.77 12.77 4.61
N ILE A 139 -6.34 13.18 3.44
CA ILE A 139 -6.09 12.32 2.30
C ILE A 139 -4.62 12.47 1.96
N SER A 140 -3.87 11.38 1.95
CA SER A 140 -2.44 11.41 1.62
C SER A 140 -2.01 10.22 0.79
N ASN A 141 -1.05 10.46 -0.08
CA ASN A 141 -0.40 9.44 -0.88
C ASN A 141 1.10 9.67 -0.88
N VAL A 142 1.87 8.60 -0.71
CA VAL A 142 3.32 8.61 -0.82
C VAL A 142 3.76 7.46 -1.71
N MET A 143 4.69 7.75 -2.63
CA MET A 143 5.26 6.79 -3.58
C MET A 143 6.77 6.84 -3.52
N TRP A 144 7.40 5.67 -3.47
CA TRP A 144 8.87 5.55 -3.48
C TRP A 144 9.30 4.23 -4.10
N SER A 145 10.56 4.16 -4.50
CA SER A 145 11.24 2.92 -4.89
C SER A 145 12.31 2.55 -3.87
N GLU A 146 12.56 1.25 -3.74
CA GLU A 146 13.61 0.69 -2.88
C GLU A 146 14.49 -0.25 -3.69
N PHE A 147 15.80 -0.16 -3.47
CA PHE A 147 16.79 -1.08 -4.02
C PHE A 147 17.62 -1.62 -2.86
N GLY A 148 17.62 -2.91 -2.66
CA GLY A 148 18.29 -3.54 -1.52
C GLY A 148 19.19 -4.70 -1.95
N VAL A 149 20.31 -4.84 -1.26
CA VAL A 149 21.15 -6.03 -1.33
C VAL A 149 20.99 -6.77 -0.02
N VAL A 150 20.72 -8.06 -0.07
CA VAL A 150 20.56 -8.89 1.12
C VAL A 150 21.70 -9.89 1.23
N TYR A 151 22.16 -10.08 2.44
CA TYR A 151 23.06 -11.17 2.83
C TYR A 151 22.45 -11.90 4.00
N GLY A 152 22.36 -13.23 3.88
CA GLY A 152 21.93 -14.12 4.95
C GLY A 152 22.97 -15.15 5.29
N GLN A 153 23.02 -15.52 6.57
CA GLN A 153 23.93 -16.54 7.06
C GLN A 153 23.28 -17.36 8.18
N GLU A 154 23.38 -18.68 8.07
CA GLU A 154 23.09 -19.60 9.18
C GLU A 154 24.24 -19.50 10.20
N ILE A 155 23.91 -19.11 11.43
CA ILE A 155 24.88 -18.95 12.51
C ILE A 155 25.01 -20.23 13.30
N PHE A 156 23.92 -20.93 13.52
CA PHE A 156 23.85 -22.09 14.37
C PHE A 156 22.82 -23.08 13.89
N LYS A 157 23.22 -24.36 13.80
CA LYS A 157 22.31 -25.47 13.51
C LYS A 157 22.74 -26.69 14.32
N LYS A 158 21.85 -27.13 15.23
CA LYS A 158 22.08 -28.32 16.02
C LYS A 158 20.75 -29.02 16.29
N ASN A 159 20.64 -30.27 15.84
CA ASN A 159 19.43 -31.09 15.99
C ASN A 159 18.21 -30.39 15.38
N HIS A 160 17.27 -29.97 16.26
CA HIS A 160 16.02 -29.29 15.89
C HIS A 160 16.04 -27.77 16.10
N SER A 161 17.18 -27.21 16.50
CA SER A 161 17.36 -25.78 16.72
C SER A 161 18.29 -25.20 15.68
N TRP A 162 17.86 -24.12 15.05
CA TRP A 162 18.67 -23.38 14.08
C TRP A 162 18.46 -21.88 14.28
N LEU A 163 19.48 -21.11 13.98
CA LEU A 163 19.48 -19.65 14.05
C LEU A 163 20.16 -19.11 12.80
N SER A 164 19.47 -18.27 12.10
CA SER A 164 20.00 -17.51 10.97
C SER A 164 19.99 -16.02 11.25
N PHE A 165 20.84 -15.30 10.56
CA PHE A 165 20.92 -13.84 10.58
C PHE A 165 20.87 -13.34 9.15
N GLY A 166 20.19 -12.22 8.95
CA GLY A 166 20.12 -11.54 7.66
C GLY A 166 20.25 -10.04 7.80
N ILE A 167 20.94 -9.42 6.85
CA ILE A 167 21.07 -7.97 6.74
C ILE A 167 20.74 -7.54 5.32
N LYS A 168 19.95 -6.47 5.20
CA LYS A 168 19.56 -5.87 3.91
C LYS A 168 19.74 -4.36 3.96
N PRO A 169 20.93 -3.84 3.65
CA PRO A 169 21.09 -2.42 3.32
C PRO A 169 20.26 -2.08 2.07
N LYS A 170 19.61 -0.93 2.10
CA LYS A 170 18.76 -0.46 1.01
C LYS A 170 18.88 1.04 0.78
N ILE A 171 18.69 1.43 -0.47
CA ILE A 171 18.52 2.80 -0.90
C ILE A 171 17.04 3.01 -1.22
N THR A 172 16.47 4.06 -0.68
CA THR A 172 15.09 4.47 -0.97
C THR A 172 15.09 5.75 -1.77
N GLN A 173 14.23 5.83 -2.77
CA GLN A 173 14.16 6.96 -3.67
C GLN A 173 12.71 7.45 -3.72
N GLY A 174 12.47 8.64 -3.15
CA GLY A 174 11.17 9.28 -3.15
C GLY A 174 10.76 9.66 -4.57
N ILE A 175 9.53 9.31 -4.95
CA ILE A 175 8.96 9.63 -6.25
C ILE A 175 7.96 10.76 -6.09
N GLN A 176 6.98 10.59 -5.22
CA GLN A 176 5.93 11.57 -5.00
C GLN A 176 5.38 11.48 -3.58
N ALA A 177 5.04 12.63 -3.01
CA ALA A 177 4.17 12.75 -1.86
C ALA A 177 3.14 13.84 -2.16
N ALA A 178 1.88 13.54 -1.93
CA ALA A 178 0.78 14.49 -2.11
C ALA A 178 -0.29 14.25 -1.05
N GLY A 179 -1.03 15.30 -0.71
CA GLY A 179 -2.15 15.14 0.18
C GLY A 179 -3.00 16.38 0.31
N ILE A 180 -4.12 16.21 0.98
CA ILE A 180 -5.12 17.22 1.28
C ILE A 180 -5.48 17.10 2.75
N ASN A 181 -5.38 18.20 3.48
CA ASN A 181 -5.90 18.34 4.83
C ASN A 181 -7.17 19.17 4.77
N ILE A 182 -8.27 18.63 5.23
CA ILE A 182 -9.58 19.27 5.27
C ILE A 182 -9.92 19.55 6.73
N LYS A 183 -9.84 20.80 7.16
CA LYS A 183 -10.28 21.17 8.51
C LYS A 183 -11.78 21.29 8.60
N ASN A 184 -12.39 21.89 7.57
CA ASN A 184 -13.84 22.01 7.47
C ASN A 184 -14.25 22.10 5.99
N LEU A 185 -15.14 21.18 5.57
CA LEU A 185 -15.71 21.14 4.22
C LEU A 185 -17.21 20.88 4.34
N TYR A 186 -17.99 21.81 3.84
CA TYR A 186 -19.42 21.67 3.68
C TYR A 186 -19.73 21.25 2.24
N THR A 187 -20.53 20.21 2.09
CA THR A 187 -21.02 19.74 0.80
C THR A 187 -22.52 19.51 0.84
N GLU A 188 -23.19 19.81 -0.25
CA GLU A 188 -24.63 19.57 -0.44
C GLU A 188 -24.88 19.13 -1.88
N LEU A 189 -25.58 18.02 -2.04
CA LEU A 189 -25.99 17.50 -3.34
C LEU A 189 -27.32 18.11 -3.73
N ASN A 190 -27.38 18.77 -4.89
CA ASN A 190 -28.61 19.34 -5.45
C ASN A 190 -29.36 18.31 -6.32
N ASN A 191 -30.63 18.60 -6.62
CA ASN A 191 -31.49 17.73 -7.42
C ASN A 191 -31.04 17.53 -8.88
N ASP A 192 -30.16 18.37 -9.38
CA ASP A 192 -29.63 18.34 -10.74
C ASP A 192 -28.26 17.61 -10.83
N SER A 193 -27.91 16.84 -9.81
CA SER A 193 -26.61 16.16 -9.67
C SER A 193 -25.41 17.13 -9.60
N THR A 194 -25.66 18.39 -9.27
CA THR A 194 -24.60 19.34 -8.95
C THR A 194 -24.29 19.30 -7.47
N VAL A 195 -23.05 19.56 -7.10
CA VAL A 195 -22.61 19.61 -5.70
C VAL A 195 -22.21 21.03 -5.35
N LEU A 196 -22.87 21.59 -4.35
CA LEU A 196 -22.38 22.79 -3.70
C LEU A 196 -21.21 22.41 -2.77
N VAL A 197 -20.09 23.05 -2.95
CA VAL A 197 -18.91 22.84 -2.12
C VAL A 197 -18.47 24.16 -1.51
N ASN A 198 -18.41 24.23 -0.19
CA ASN A 198 -17.90 25.37 0.53
C ASN A 198 -16.82 24.88 1.51
N GLY A 199 -15.57 25.12 1.20
CA GLY A 199 -14.41 24.71 2.02
C GLY A 199 -13.88 25.90 2.80
N GLN A 200 -13.74 25.70 4.11
CA GLN A 200 -12.97 26.56 4.99
C GLN A 200 -11.74 25.77 5.45
N ASP A 201 -10.56 26.35 5.26
CA ASP A 201 -9.30 25.70 5.66
C ASP A 201 -9.05 24.32 5.00
N VAL A 202 -9.03 24.29 3.68
CA VAL A 202 -8.56 23.14 2.90
C VAL A 202 -7.14 23.43 2.45
N GLU A 203 -6.19 22.63 2.93
CA GLU A 203 -4.77 22.72 2.59
C GLU A 203 -4.39 21.55 1.69
N TYR A 204 -3.66 21.79 0.63
CA TYR A 204 -3.07 20.74 -0.18
C TYR A 204 -1.54 20.87 -0.18
N PHE A 205 -0.86 19.75 -0.27
CA PHE A 205 0.59 19.70 -0.41
C PHE A 205 0.98 18.69 -1.48
N THR A 206 2.08 18.96 -2.14
CA THR A 206 2.68 18.04 -3.10
C THR A 206 4.19 18.25 -3.15
N SER A 207 4.92 17.14 -3.23
CA SER A 207 6.38 17.17 -3.36
C SER A 207 6.84 17.52 -4.77
N GLN A 208 5.95 17.51 -5.76
CA GLN A 208 6.24 17.82 -7.15
C GLN A 208 5.27 18.88 -7.67
N ASN A 209 5.76 19.72 -8.58
CA ASN A 209 4.87 20.58 -9.35
C ASN A 209 4.08 19.72 -10.33
N LEU A 210 2.81 19.49 -10.06
CA LEU A 210 1.91 18.65 -10.86
C LEU A 210 1.88 19.08 -12.34
N TYR A 211 2.00 20.39 -12.62
CA TYR A 211 2.00 20.92 -13.97
C TYR A 211 3.28 20.52 -14.76
N GLU A 212 4.43 20.55 -14.11
CA GLU A 212 5.71 20.17 -14.72
C GLU A 212 5.84 18.66 -14.93
N THR A 213 5.32 17.86 -13.97
CA THR A 213 5.34 16.39 -14.04
C THR A 213 4.48 15.88 -15.20
N TRP A 214 3.33 16.50 -15.43
CA TRP A 214 2.45 16.15 -16.56
C TRP A 214 3.09 16.44 -17.91
N LYS A 215 3.93 17.49 -17.98
CA LYS A 215 4.60 17.91 -19.21
C LYS A 215 5.87 17.14 -19.56
N SER A 216 6.57 16.61 -18.54
CA SER A 216 7.89 15.98 -18.73
C SER A 216 7.86 14.45 -18.93
N ASN A 217 6.73 13.77 -18.73
CA ASN A 217 6.58 12.31 -18.85
C ASN A 217 7.62 11.46 -18.08
N ILE A 218 8.43 12.06 -17.22
CA ILE A 218 9.48 11.38 -16.47
C ILE A 218 9.27 11.68 -14.99
N ALA A 219 9.05 10.66 -14.19
CA ALA A 219 9.03 10.78 -12.74
C ALA A 219 10.39 11.34 -12.27
N LYS A 220 10.40 12.57 -11.79
CA LYS A 220 11.58 13.14 -11.13
C LYS A 220 11.68 12.50 -9.75
N PHE A 221 12.81 11.90 -9.47
CA PHE A 221 13.08 11.35 -8.17
C PHE A 221 13.39 12.49 -7.18
N ASN A 222 12.56 12.59 -6.15
CA ASN A 222 12.67 13.60 -5.11
C ASN A 222 13.04 12.95 -3.80
N GLY A 223 14.27 13.14 -3.38
CA GLY A 223 14.77 12.61 -2.13
C GLY A 223 15.45 11.24 -2.26
N LEU A 224 16.50 11.08 -1.49
CA LEU A 224 17.28 9.86 -1.35
C LEU A 224 17.35 9.51 0.13
N GLY A 225 17.05 8.27 0.45
CA GLY A 225 17.14 7.72 1.81
C GLY A 225 17.98 6.46 1.84
N PHE A 226 18.47 6.13 3.02
CA PHE A 226 19.20 4.88 3.29
C PHE A 226 18.50 4.16 4.45
N GLY A 227 18.41 2.85 4.34
CA GLY A 227 17.83 2.01 5.37
C GLY A 227 18.61 0.70 5.51
N VAL A 228 18.39 0.04 6.62
CA VAL A 228 18.93 -1.30 6.89
C VAL A 228 17.83 -2.12 7.55
N ASP A 229 17.52 -3.26 6.96
CA ASP A 229 16.63 -4.25 7.57
C ASP A 229 17.49 -5.36 8.17
N LEU A 230 17.15 -5.77 9.38
CA LEU A 230 17.82 -6.87 10.10
C LEU A 230 16.81 -7.98 10.35
N GLY A 231 17.25 -9.22 10.23
CA GLY A 231 16.44 -10.41 10.45
C GLY A 231 17.16 -11.47 11.28
N PHE A 232 16.36 -12.22 12.02
CA PHE A 232 16.80 -13.37 12.83
C PHE A 232 15.85 -14.54 12.64
#